data_49c35d3ecbfcc92f169bc330247353b9
#
_entry.id   49c35d3ecbfcc92f169bc330247353b9
#
_cell.length_a   1.000
_cell.length_b   1.000
_cell.length_c   1.000
_cell.angle_alpha   90.00
_cell.angle_beta   90.00
_cell.angle_gamma   90.00
#
_symmetry.space_group_name_H-M   'P 1'
#
loop_
_entity.id
_entity.type
_entity.pdbx_description
1 polymer ?
#
loop_
_entity_poly.entity_id
_entity_poly.type
_entity_poly.pdbx_seq_one_letter_code
_entity_poly.pdbx_strand_id
1 'polypeptide(L)'
;MKQKKREQLVNLFSVLNEKNQINAAVLVAEDGDILYQGAFGYANLADKRLLQEHSLFELASLSKPFTALGILQLAQQGVLNIEDPVERWITGFPYQGITIHDLLTHTSGLPDYMEWFLQHWDHNKIAVNQDIVDMLVNHQPQRYFAPGEGWLYSNTGYVLLAVIIEKASGLSFAEYMKKSIFEPVEMRNSRVYNRRLQPENIENYAYGYVYDVHTEQYVLPDDLEETKYVSYLDGIQGDGTVNSTIHDLYLFDQALYTDCLINQVSKELAFTPASLKNGESVAYGCGWVLRDRPEIGRIVGHSGGWPG
;
A
#
# COMPACT_ATOMS: atom_id res chain seq x y z
N MET A 1 -15.30 -27.38 -14.98
CA MET A 1 -14.16 -27.20 -14.05
C MET A 1 -14.41 -26.06 -13.07
N LYS A 2 -14.77 -24.87 -13.50
CA LYS A 2 -15.11 -23.70 -12.66
C LYS A 2 -16.21 -23.97 -11.61
N GLN A 3 -17.27 -24.72 -11.94
CA GLN A 3 -18.33 -25.06 -10.99
C GLN A 3 -17.83 -25.84 -9.78
N LYS A 4 -16.96 -26.84 -9.99
CA LYS A 4 -16.35 -27.62 -8.89
C LYS A 4 -15.48 -26.73 -7.99
N LYS A 5 -14.72 -25.79 -8.57
CA LYS A 5 -13.93 -24.82 -7.80
C LYS A 5 -14.82 -23.92 -6.94
N ARG A 6 -15.94 -23.43 -7.49
CA ARG A 6 -16.94 -22.65 -6.74
C ARG A 6 -17.47 -23.40 -5.52
N GLU A 7 -17.88 -24.67 -5.70
CA GLU A 7 -18.36 -25.51 -4.60
C GLU A 7 -17.29 -25.74 -3.53
N GLN A 8 -16.02 -25.92 -3.93
CA GLN A 8 -14.90 -26.05 -2.99
C GLN A 8 -14.66 -24.77 -2.20
N LEU A 9 -14.73 -23.59 -2.83
CA LEU A 9 -14.57 -22.30 -2.18
C LEU A 9 -15.73 -22.03 -1.20
N VAL A 10 -16.97 -22.28 -1.61
CA VAL A 10 -18.13 -22.19 -0.72
C VAL A 10 -17.95 -23.05 0.53
N ASN A 11 -17.59 -24.32 0.34
CA ASN A 11 -17.37 -25.25 1.45
C ASN A 11 -16.23 -24.79 2.38
N LEU A 12 -15.09 -24.33 1.80
CA LEU A 12 -13.94 -23.83 2.57
C LEU A 12 -14.35 -22.68 3.48
N PHE A 13 -14.95 -21.63 2.91
CA PHE A 13 -15.29 -20.44 3.67
C PHE A 13 -16.46 -20.68 4.65
N SER A 14 -17.41 -21.56 4.34
CA SER A 14 -18.45 -21.97 5.29
C SER A 14 -17.83 -22.65 6.52
N VAL A 15 -16.91 -23.60 6.32
CA VAL A 15 -16.23 -24.30 7.44
C VAL A 15 -15.40 -23.32 8.28
N LEU A 16 -14.69 -22.36 7.65
CA LEU A 16 -13.92 -21.35 8.39
C LEU A 16 -14.84 -20.47 9.23
N ASN A 17 -15.98 -20.05 8.66
CA ASN A 17 -16.96 -19.24 9.37
C ASN A 17 -17.62 -19.99 10.53
N GLU A 18 -18.06 -21.22 10.33
CA GLU A 18 -18.64 -22.05 11.38
C GLU A 18 -17.69 -22.26 12.58
N LYS A 19 -16.38 -22.30 12.30
CA LYS A 19 -15.34 -22.42 13.32
C LYS A 19 -14.87 -21.10 13.92
N ASN A 20 -15.46 -19.94 13.51
CA ASN A 20 -15.00 -18.60 13.87
C ASN A 20 -13.50 -18.37 13.56
N GLN A 21 -13.01 -18.90 12.43
CA GLN A 21 -11.61 -18.82 12.01
C GLN A 21 -11.39 -17.80 10.89
N ILE A 22 -12.41 -16.98 10.57
CA ILE A 22 -12.33 -15.95 9.55
C ILE A 22 -13.05 -14.66 10.00
N ASN A 23 -12.39 -13.52 9.82
CA ASN A 23 -12.96 -12.18 9.87
C ASN A 23 -12.40 -11.41 8.66
N ALA A 24 -13.06 -11.49 7.52
CA ALA A 24 -12.56 -10.98 6.25
C ALA A 24 -13.67 -10.79 5.21
N ALA A 25 -13.40 -9.94 4.22
CA ALA A 25 -14.06 -9.99 2.92
C ALA A 25 -13.14 -10.66 1.90
N VAL A 26 -13.66 -11.56 1.10
CA VAL A 26 -12.90 -12.41 0.17
C VAL A 26 -13.52 -12.36 -1.23
N LEU A 27 -12.65 -12.21 -2.25
CA LEU A 27 -13.01 -12.37 -3.65
C LEU A 27 -11.97 -13.28 -4.32
N VAL A 28 -12.44 -14.28 -5.05
CA VAL A 28 -11.61 -15.18 -5.87
C VAL A 28 -12.11 -15.12 -7.30
N ALA A 29 -11.21 -14.83 -8.22
CA ALA A 29 -11.51 -14.79 -9.66
C ALA A 29 -10.55 -15.70 -10.44
N GLU A 30 -10.99 -16.16 -11.61
CA GLU A 30 -10.19 -16.95 -12.55
C GLU A 30 -10.57 -16.56 -13.98
N ASP A 31 -9.58 -16.18 -14.79
CA ASP A 31 -9.77 -15.72 -16.17
C ASP A 31 -10.82 -14.60 -16.30
N GLY A 32 -10.81 -13.63 -15.39
CA GLY A 32 -11.77 -12.54 -15.34
C GLY A 32 -13.16 -12.90 -14.81
N ASP A 33 -13.46 -14.16 -14.48
CA ASP A 33 -14.75 -14.56 -13.89
C ASP A 33 -14.62 -14.64 -12.36
N ILE A 34 -15.49 -13.96 -11.62
CA ILE A 34 -15.61 -14.12 -10.18
C ILE A 34 -16.14 -15.52 -9.87
N LEU A 35 -15.31 -16.34 -9.23
CA LEU A 35 -15.69 -17.67 -8.78
C LEU A 35 -16.36 -17.66 -7.41
N TYR A 36 -15.94 -16.75 -6.54
CA TYR A 36 -16.45 -16.65 -5.19
C TYR A 36 -16.31 -15.22 -4.67
N GLN A 37 -17.32 -14.78 -3.92
CA GLN A 37 -17.29 -13.54 -3.15
C GLN A 37 -18.06 -13.74 -1.85
N GLY A 38 -17.57 -13.17 -0.73
CA GLY A 38 -18.23 -13.28 0.57
C GLY A 38 -17.55 -12.43 1.63
N ALA A 39 -18.29 -12.18 2.70
CA ALA A 39 -17.81 -11.43 3.86
C ALA A 39 -18.23 -12.12 5.16
N PHE A 40 -17.33 -12.14 6.15
CA PHE A 40 -17.47 -12.89 7.40
C PHE A 40 -16.96 -12.08 8.56
N GLY A 41 -17.64 -12.20 9.72
CA GLY A 41 -17.25 -11.53 10.94
C GLY A 41 -17.71 -10.08 11.01
N TYR A 42 -16.95 -9.24 11.72
CA TYR A 42 -17.38 -7.90 12.11
C TYR A 42 -16.52 -6.81 11.46
N ALA A 43 -17.17 -5.78 10.96
CA ALA A 43 -16.56 -4.53 10.53
C ALA A 43 -16.32 -3.58 11.71
N ASN A 44 -17.17 -3.67 12.74
CA ASN A 44 -17.06 -2.90 13.97
C ASN A 44 -17.53 -3.76 15.15
N LEU A 45 -16.64 -3.99 16.12
CA LEU A 45 -16.96 -4.79 17.30
C LEU A 45 -17.82 -4.04 18.31
N ALA A 46 -17.71 -2.70 18.38
CA ALA A 46 -18.43 -1.90 19.36
C ALA A 46 -19.94 -1.91 19.13
N ASP A 47 -20.39 -1.81 17.88
CA ASP A 47 -21.81 -1.86 17.50
C ASP A 47 -22.23 -3.22 16.89
N LYS A 48 -21.31 -4.18 16.83
CA LYS A 48 -21.49 -5.51 16.25
C LYS A 48 -21.91 -5.48 14.77
N ARG A 49 -21.48 -4.47 14.05
CA ARG A 49 -21.74 -4.34 12.62
C ARG A 49 -20.94 -5.37 11.84
N LEU A 50 -21.66 -6.17 11.05
CA LEU A 50 -21.05 -7.23 10.25
C LEU A 50 -20.27 -6.66 9.07
N LEU A 51 -19.21 -7.36 8.68
CA LEU A 51 -18.54 -7.16 7.40
C LEU A 51 -19.50 -7.47 6.25
N GLN A 52 -19.36 -6.70 5.18
CA GLN A 52 -20.11 -6.85 3.94
C GLN A 52 -19.11 -6.87 2.76
N GLU A 53 -19.52 -7.39 1.61
CA GLU A 53 -18.68 -7.46 0.41
C GLU A 53 -18.22 -6.06 -0.08
N HIS A 54 -18.97 -5.01 0.26
CA HIS A 54 -18.63 -3.62 0.00
C HIS A 54 -18.03 -2.87 1.19
N SER A 55 -17.61 -3.59 2.24
CA SER A 55 -16.89 -2.96 3.35
C SER A 55 -15.59 -2.34 2.86
N LEU A 56 -15.30 -1.13 3.37
CA LEU A 56 -14.12 -0.36 3.03
C LEU A 56 -13.01 -0.69 4.01
N PHE A 57 -11.87 -1.17 3.50
CA PHE A 57 -10.70 -1.55 4.29
C PHE A 57 -9.55 -0.59 4.04
N GLU A 58 -8.82 -0.23 5.07
CA GLU A 58 -7.49 0.34 4.92
C GLU A 58 -6.53 -0.74 4.42
N LEU A 59 -5.88 -0.47 3.29
CA LEU A 59 -5.06 -1.47 2.59
C LEU A 59 -3.63 -1.56 3.12
N ALA A 60 -3.22 -0.62 3.96
CA ALA A 60 -1.85 -0.50 4.43
C ALA A 60 -0.86 -0.57 3.25
N SER A 61 0.21 -1.35 3.35
CA SER A 61 1.24 -1.45 2.30
C SER A 61 0.76 -1.97 0.94
N LEU A 62 -0.45 -2.56 0.84
CA LEU A 62 -1.08 -2.83 -0.46
C LEU A 62 -1.39 -1.52 -1.24
N SER A 63 -1.22 -0.36 -0.62
CA SER A 63 -1.23 0.96 -1.27
C SER A 63 -0.03 1.22 -2.18
N LYS A 64 1.10 0.56 -1.95
CA LYS A 64 2.35 0.79 -2.71
C LYS A 64 2.22 0.53 -4.21
N PRO A 65 1.55 -0.53 -4.68
CA PRO A 65 1.23 -0.71 -6.09
C PRO A 65 0.59 0.52 -6.74
N PHE A 66 -0.36 1.16 -6.06
CA PHE A 66 -1.03 2.37 -6.58
C PHE A 66 -0.07 3.55 -6.70
N THR A 67 0.77 3.77 -5.68
CA THR A 67 1.81 4.80 -5.70
C THR A 67 2.82 4.56 -6.81
N ALA A 68 3.27 3.31 -6.98
CA ALA A 68 4.19 2.95 -8.06
C ALA A 68 3.58 3.19 -9.44
N LEU A 69 2.31 2.83 -9.65
CA LEU A 69 1.61 3.12 -10.90
C LEU A 69 1.51 4.62 -11.18
N GLY A 70 1.28 5.46 -10.15
CA GLY A 70 1.29 6.91 -10.29
C GLY A 70 2.63 7.44 -10.84
N ILE A 71 3.74 6.94 -10.34
CA ILE A 71 5.08 7.27 -10.85
C ILE A 71 5.26 6.77 -12.29
N LEU A 72 4.88 5.53 -12.57
CA LEU A 72 5.02 4.95 -13.92
C LEU A 72 4.16 5.67 -14.96
N GLN A 73 2.97 6.15 -14.59
CA GLN A 73 2.13 7.00 -15.46
C GLN A 73 2.81 8.32 -15.78
N LEU A 74 3.38 9.00 -14.77
CA LEU A 74 4.10 10.26 -14.97
C LEU A 74 5.36 10.05 -15.82
N ALA A 75 6.05 8.93 -15.65
CA ALA A 75 7.17 8.55 -16.50
C ALA A 75 6.75 8.29 -17.96
N GLN A 76 5.66 7.55 -18.15
CA GLN A 76 5.09 7.29 -19.48
C GLN A 76 4.64 8.57 -20.19
N GLN A 77 4.19 9.57 -19.45
CA GLN A 77 3.82 10.90 -19.97
C GLN A 77 5.03 11.81 -20.24
N GLY A 78 6.25 11.38 -19.88
CA GLY A 78 7.48 12.16 -20.03
C GLY A 78 7.61 13.32 -19.03
N VAL A 79 6.82 13.33 -17.97
CA VAL A 79 6.87 14.37 -16.91
C VAL A 79 8.09 14.16 -16.02
N LEU A 80 8.45 12.92 -15.74
CA LEU A 80 9.65 12.51 -15.01
C LEU A 80 10.34 11.32 -15.69
N ASN A 81 11.56 11.01 -15.23
CA ASN A 81 12.25 9.77 -15.57
C ASN A 81 12.49 8.99 -14.27
N ILE A 82 12.28 7.67 -14.27
CA ILE A 82 12.53 6.84 -13.07
C ILE A 82 14.00 6.85 -12.64
N GLU A 83 14.93 7.17 -13.57
CA GLU A 83 16.35 7.37 -13.26
C GLU A 83 16.66 8.81 -12.79
N ASP A 84 15.66 9.69 -12.70
CA ASP A 84 15.88 11.03 -12.12
C ASP A 84 16.33 10.87 -10.67
N PRO A 85 17.35 11.63 -10.24
CA PRO A 85 17.76 11.67 -8.86
C PRO A 85 16.69 12.35 -7.99
N VAL A 86 16.49 11.84 -6.78
CA VAL A 86 15.45 12.33 -5.85
C VAL A 86 15.65 13.82 -5.52
N GLU A 87 16.90 14.27 -5.44
CA GLU A 87 17.25 15.68 -5.18
C GLU A 87 16.76 16.66 -6.26
N ARG A 88 16.43 16.20 -7.45
CA ARG A 88 15.74 17.01 -8.48
C ARG A 88 14.34 17.42 -8.06
N TRP A 89 13.68 16.56 -7.29
CA TRP A 89 12.29 16.70 -6.88
C TRP A 89 12.15 17.24 -5.45
N ILE A 90 13.11 16.91 -4.57
CA ILE A 90 13.08 17.27 -3.15
C ILE A 90 14.26 18.19 -2.83
N THR A 91 13.96 19.48 -2.67
CA THR A 91 14.97 20.51 -2.39
C THR A 91 15.67 20.25 -1.06
N GLY A 92 16.98 20.26 -1.05
CA GLY A 92 17.78 20.04 0.15
C GLY A 92 17.93 18.55 0.55
N PHE A 93 17.45 17.62 -0.27
CA PHE A 93 17.57 16.19 -0.01
C PHE A 93 19.05 15.78 0.16
N PRO A 94 19.46 15.21 1.31
CA PRO A 94 20.89 15.07 1.64
C PRO A 94 21.52 13.79 1.10
N TYR A 95 20.73 12.81 0.64
CA TYR A 95 21.21 11.49 0.23
C TYR A 95 21.43 11.42 -1.27
N GLN A 96 22.63 11.79 -1.71
CA GLN A 96 22.96 11.85 -3.14
C GLN A 96 22.98 10.46 -3.80
N GLY A 97 22.59 10.45 -5.08
CA GLY A 97 22.67 9.30 -5.95
C GLY A 97 21.53 8.27 -5.78
N ILE A 98 20.49 8.62 -5.03
CA ILE A 98 19.25 7.83 -4.96
C ILE A 98 18.35 8.25 -6.12
N THR A 99 17.90 7.30 -6.93
CA THR A 99 16.96 7.51 -8.03
C THR A 99 15.52 7.20 -7.60
N ILE A 100 14.54 7.65 -8.39
CA ILE A 100 13.14 7.24 -8.23
C ILE A 100 13.00 5.72 -8.33
N HIS A 101 13.78 5.07 -9.22
CA HIS A 101 13.83 3.62 -9.34
C HIS A 101 14.29 2.93 -8.04
N ASP A 102 15.28 3.48 -7.34
CA ASP A 102 15.72 2.94 -6.06
C ASP A 102 14.62 3.02 -4.98
N LEU A 103 13.78 4.07 -5.02
CA LEU A 103 12.63 4.19 -4.12
C LEU A 103 11.56 3.14 -4.46
N LEU A 104 11.22 2.97 -5.74
CA LEU A 104 10.23 2.01 -6.24
C LEU A 104 10.57 0.56 -5.87
N THR A 105 11.86 0.24 -5.84
CA THR A 105 12.37 -1.14 -5.71
C THR A 105 12.93 -1.46 -4.33
N HIS A 106 12.91 -0.51 -3.39
CA HIS A 106 13.46 -0.65 -2.04
C HIS A 106 14.98 -0.86 -2.00
N THR A 107 15.69 -0.28 -2.96
CA THR A 107 17.16 -0.36 -3.05
C THR A 107 17.86 0.95 -2.66
N SER A 108 17.13 1.92 -2.14
CA SER A 108 17.65 3.25 -1.78
C SER A 108 18.54 3.28 -0.55
N GLY A 109 18.35 2.35 0.40
CA GLY A 109 19.04 2.33 1.69
C GLY A 109 18.64 3.47 2.65
N LEU A 110 17.55 4.18 2.40
CA LEU A 110 17.06 5.26 3.25
C LEU A 110 16.71 4.78 4.66
N PRO A 111 16.92 5.61 5.70
CA PRO A 111 16.48 5.30 7.06
C PRO A 111 14.96 5.19 7.15
N ASP A 112 14.47 4.34 8.04
CA ASP A 112 13.05 4.18 8.29
C ASP A 112 12.49 5.36 9.10
N TYR A 113 11.49 6.05 8.56
CA TYR A 113 10.88 7.19 9.23
C TYR A 113 10.14 6.77 10.51
N MET A 114 9.54 5.58 10.55
CA MET A 114 8.77 5.11 11.70
C MET A 114 9.67 4.93 12.92
N GLU A 115 10.88 4.37 12.76
CA GLU A 115 11.86 4.22 13.83
C GLU A 115 12.29 5.59 14.38
N TRP A 116 12.51 6.56 13.48
CA TRP A 116 12.91 7.90 13.89
C TRP A 116 11.77 8.64 14.62
N PHE A 117 10.55 8.58 14.09
CA PHE A 117 9.37 9.26 14.66
C PHE A 117 8.98 8.67 16.03
N LEU A 118 9.12 7.36 16.22
CA LEU A 118 8.89 6.72 17.52
C LEU A 118 9.74 7.35 18.63
N GLN A 119 10.96 7.82 18.31
CA GLN A 119 11.91 8.32 19.30
C GLN A 119 11.92 9.87 19.40
N HIS A 120 11.56 10.59 18.36
CA HIS A 120 11.82 12.02 18.26
C HIS A 120 10.59 12.88 17.94
N TRP A 121 9.46 12.26 17.54
CA TRP A 121 8.25 13.01 17.17
C TRP A 121 7.41 13.36 18.41
N ASP A 122 6.71 14.49 18.34
CA ASP A 122 5.67 14.83 19.33
C ASP A 122 4.41 13.99 19.04
N HIS A 123 4.21 12.92 19.80
CA HIS A 123 3.09 11.97 19.61
C HIS A 123 1.70 12.58 19.80
N ASN A 124 1.59 13.87 20.18
CA ASN A 124 0.33 14.59 20.22
C ASN A 124 0.00 15.29 18.88
N LYS A 125 0.90 15.19 17.90
CA LYS A 125 0.73 15.77 16.56
C LYS A 125 0.68 14.70 15.52
N ILE A 126 -0.28 14.80 14.60
CA ILE A 126 -0.34 13.91 13.44
C ILE A 126 0.69 14.39 12.41
N ALA A 127 1.61 13.51 12.05
CA ALA A 127 2.63 13.75 11.05
C ALA A 127 2.04 13.61 9.63
N VAL A 128 2.60 14.39 8.71
CA VAL A 128 2.27 14.36 7.27
C VAL A 128 3.55 14.16 6.45
N ASN A 129 3.41 13.92 5.15
CA ASN A 129 4.55 13.63 4.26
C ASN A 129 5.67 14.70 4.34
N GLN A 130 5.31 15.99 4.51
CA GLN A 130 6.31 17.04 4.63
C GLN A 130 7.18 16.89 5.88
N ASP A 131 6.64 16.39 6.98
CA ASP A 131 7.41 16.14 8.21
C ASP A 131 8.49 15.07 8.01
N ILE A 132 8.20 14.07 7.14
CA ILE A 132 9.20 13.06 6.75
C ILE A 132 10.32 13.69 5.89
N VAL A 133 9.95 14.56 4.95
CA VAL A 133 10.93 15.31 4.16
C VAL A 133 11.79 16.17 5.07
N ASP A 134 11.17 16.89 6.01
CA ASP A 134 11.87 17.78 6.96
C ASP A 134 12.80 16.98 7.89
N MET A 135 12.37 15.80 8.33
CA MET A 135 13.22 14.86 9.08
C MET A 135 14.48 14.49 8.30
N LEU A 136 14.31 14.07 7.03
CA LEU A 136 15.44 13.67 6.19
C LEU A 136 16.39 14.85 5.92
N VAL A 137 15.85 16.04 5.64
CA VAL A 137 16.64 17.24 5.28
C VAL A 137 17.36 17.82 6.51
N ASN A 138 16.66 17.94 7.65
CA ASN A 138 17.18 18.69 8.80
C ASN A 138 17.99 17.81 9.78
N HIS A 139 17.61 16.53 9.92
CA HIS A 139 18.25 15.62 10.88
C HIS A 139 19.20 14.61 10.23
N GLN A 140 19.02 14.32 8.94
CA GLN A 140 19.90 13.48 8.14
C GLN A 140 20.26 12.14 8.81
N PRO A 141 19.28 11.32 9.26
CA PRO A 141 19.56 10.03 9.88
C PRO A 141 20.43 9.16 8.96
N GLN A 142 21.30 8.36 9.58
CA GLN A 142 22.23 7.54 8.80
C GLN A 142 21.49 6.54 7.89
N ARG A 143 21.88 6.49 6.61
CA ARG A 143 21.38 5.46 5.69
C ARG A 143 21.90 4.08 6.05
N TYR A 144 21.15 3.03 5.72
CA TYR A 144 21.55 1.64 5.99
C TYR A 144 22.63 1.14 5.03
N PHE A 145 22.58 1.53 3.75
CA PHE A 145 23.56 1.18 2.70
C PHE A 145 23.52 2.21 1.57
N ALA A 146 24.49 2.13 0.64
CA ALA A 146 24.47 2.98 -0.54
C ALA A 146 23.44 2.49 -1.59
N PRO A 147 22.85 3.40 -2.40
CA PRO A 147 21.84 3.03 -3.38
C PRO A 147 22.29 1.87 -4.27
N GLY A 148 21.43 0.87 -4.43
CA GLY A 148 21.68 -0.33 -5.22
C GLY A 148 22.67 -1.34 -4.63
N GLU A 149 23.21 -1.11 -3.43
CA GLU A 149 24.12 -2.07 -2.78
C GLU A 149 23.40 -3.11 -1.92
N GLY A 150 22.13 -2.88 -1.60
CA GLY A 150 21.31 -3.78 -0.80
C GLY A 150 19.82 -3.60 -1.08
N TRP A 151 19.04 -4.47 -0.48
CA TRP A 151 17.59 -4.40 -0.50
C TRP A 151 17.05 -4.39 0.93
N LEU A 152 16.25 -3.39 1.26
CA LEU A 152 15.54 -3.28 2.51
C LEU A 152 14.19 -2.60 2.26
N TYR A 153 13.10 -3.28 2.60
CA TYR A 153 11.76 -2.73 2.46
C TYR A 153 11.67 -1.37 3.16
N SER A 154 11.27 -0.33 2.44
CA SER A 154 11.30 1.05 2.91
C SER A 154 9.95 1.73 2.73
N ASN A 155 9.30 2.08 3.84
CA ASN A 155 8.13 2.96 3.83
C ASN A 155 8.53 4.39 3.46
N THR A 156 9.68 4.86 3.97
CA THR A 156 10.23 6.19 3.63
C THR A 156 10.31 6.42 2.13
N GLY A 157 10.76 5.43 1.37
CA GLY A 157 10.83 5.53 -0.10
C GLY A 157 9.48 5.83 -0.73
N TYR A 158 8.41 5.18 -0.27
CA TYR A 158 7.07 5.36 -0.83
C TYR A 158 6.40 6.67 -0.40
N VAL A 159 6.71 7.18 0.78
CA VAL A 159 6.32 8.55 1.16
C VAL A 159 6.96 9.57 0.22
N LEU A 160 8.25 9.42 -0.09
CA LEU A 160 8.93 10.32 -1.04
C LEU A 160 8.35 10.20 -2.46
N LEU A 161 7.96 8.99 -2.91
CA LEU A 161 7.27 8.80 -4.19
C LEU A 161 5.94 9.57 -4.24
N ALA A 162 5.16 9.58 -3.16
CA ALA A 162 3.94 10.38 -3.08
C ALA A 162 4.23 11.88 -3.18
N VAL A 163 5.26 12.37 -2.49
CA VAL A 163 5.72 13.78 -2.60
C VAL A 163 6.17 14.11 -4.03
N ILE A 164 6.86 13.19 -4.71
CA ILE A 164 7.27 13.36 -6.10
C ILE A 164 6.05 13.42 -7.03
N ILE A 165 5.04 12.56 -6.82
CA ILE A 165 3.77 12.61 -7.56
C ILE A 165 3.11 13.98 -7.43
N GLU A 166 3.03 14.54 -6.21
CA GLU A 166 2.44 15.86 -5.98
C GLU A 166 3.19 16.96 -6.74
N LYS A 167 4.52 16.96 -6.64
CA LYS A 167 5.36 17.96 -7.32
C LYS A 167 5.33 17.83 -8.84
N ALA A 168 5.30 16.63 -9.36
CA ALA A 168 5.30 16.36 -10.80
C ALA A 168 3.94 16.64 -11.45
N SER A 169 2.84 16.35 -10.75
CA SER A 169 1.47 16.50 -11.26
C SER A 169 0.83 17.86 -10.94
N GLY A 170 1.28 18.52 -9.86
CA GLY A 170 0.63 19.72 -9.31
C GLY A 170 -0.69 19.43 -8.59
N LEU A 171 -1.03 18.17 -8.34
CA LEU A 171 -2.20 17.74 -7.58
C LEU A 171 -1.77 17.21 -6.22
N SER A 172 -2.64 17.21 -5.22
CA SER A 172 -2.41 16.43 -4.01
C SER A 172 -2.35 14.93 -4.35
N PHE A 173 -1.65 14.14 -3.53
CA PHE A 173 -1.54 12.70 -3.73
C PHE A 173 -2.93 12.04 -3.84
N ALA A 174 -3.85 12.40 -2.94
CA ALA A 174 -5.22 11.89 -2.94
C ALA A 174 -5.99 12.24 -4.24
N GLU A 175 -5.86 13.48 -4.74
CA GLU A 175 -6.49 13.90 -5.99
C GLU A 175 -5.88 13.19 -7.21
N TYR A 176 -4.57 12.98 -7.21
CA TYR A 176 -3.90 12.25 -8.28
C TYR A 176 -4.37 10.80 -8.31
N MET A 177 -4.36 10.10 -7.16
CA MET A 177 -4.86 8.72 -7.08
C MET A 177 -6.31 8.62 -7.56
N LYS A 178 -7.17 9.52 -7.13
CA LYS A 178 -8.58 9.56 -7.56
C LYS A 178 -8.72 9.69 -9.07
N LYS A 179 -8.11 10.74 -9.65
CA LYS A 179 -8.30 11.12 -11.06
C LYS A 179 -7.58 10.19 -12.04
N SER A 180 -6.37 9.73 -11.67
CA SER A 180 -5.48 9.02 -12.57
C SER A 180 -5.50 7.50 -12.39
N ILE A 181 -5.92 7.02 -11.23
CA ILE A 181 -5.95 5.58 -10.93
C ILE A 181 -7.37 5.08 -10.71
N PHE A 182 -8.14 5.65 -9.76
CA PHE A 182 -9.41 5.07 -9.36
C PHE A 182 -10.53 5.32 -10.37
N GLU A 183 -10.72 6.55 -10.81
CA GLU A 183 -11.79 6.91 -11.77
C GLU A 183 -11.67 6.19 -13.12
N PRO A 184 -10.46 6.07 -13.77
CA PRO A 184 -10.34 5.41 -15.05
C PRO A 184 -10.74 3.94 -15.07
N VAL A 185 -10.67 3.26 -13.92
CA VAL A 185 -11.01 1.83 -13.78
C VAL A 185 -12.25 1.61 -12.92
N GLU A 186 -13.03 2.67 -12.70
CA GLU A 186 -14.32 2.64 -11.99
C GLU A 186 -14.25 2.15 -10.53
N MET A 187 -13.12 2.33 -9.85
CA MET A 187 -12.95 2.04 -8.41
C MET A 187 -13.66 3.12 -7.57
N ARG A 188 -14.97 3.15 -7.61
CA ARG A 188 -15.81 4.25 -7.07
C ARG A 188 -15.84 4.33 -5.55
N ASN A 189 -15.47 3.25 -4.87
CA ASN A 189 -15.41 3.18 -3.41
C ASN A 189 -13.99 3.40 -2.86
N SER A 190 -12.99 3.49 -3.76
CA SER A 190 -11.59 3.64 -3.35
C SER A 190 -11.21 5.10 -3.15
N ARG A 191 -10.38 5.32 -2.15
CA ARG A 191 -9.89 6.66 -1.79
C ARG A 191 -8.56 6.58 -1.03
N VAL A 192 -7.81 7.67 -1.01
CA VAL A 192 -6.79 7.92 0.00
C VAL A 192 -7.50 8.57 1.19
N TYR A 193 -7.40 7.97 2.37
CA TYR A 193 -8.14 8.42 3.54
C TYR A 193 -7.33 8.25 4.82
N ASN A 194 -7.21 9.34 5.54
CA ASN A 194 -6.51 9.47 6.80
C ASN A 194 -7.55 9.65 7.92
N ARG A 195 -7.94 8.56 8.56
CA ARG A 195 -9.12 8.47 9.45
C ARG A 195 -9.06 9.43 10.64
N ARG A 196 -7.88 9.63 11.20
CA ARG A 196 -7.68 10.46 12.41
C ARG A 196 -7.36 11.91 12.08
N LEU A 197 -6.69 12.15 10.95
CA LEU A 197 -6.39 13.51 10.47
C LEU A 197 -7.64 14.21 9.93
N GLN A 198 -8.49 13.48 9.20
CA GLN A 198 -9.70 14.01 8.57
C GLN A 198 -10.87 13.03 8.83
N PRO A 199 -11.41 12.97 10.06
CA PRO A 199 -12.44 12.01 10.41
C PRO A 199 -13.72 12.23 9.62
N GLU A 200 -14.19 11.16 8.96
CA GLU A 200 -15.46 11.09 8.24
C GLU A 200 -16.31 9.94 8.78
N ASN A 201 -17.62 10.08 8.72
CA ASN A 201 -18.52 8.98 8.99
C ASN A 201 -18.71 8.14 7.72
N ILE A 202 -18.00 7.03 7.63
CA ILE A 202 -18.11 6.09 6.52
C ILE A 202 -18.89 4.86 7.01
N GLU A 203 -20.12 4.71 6.53
CA GLU A 203 -21.08 3.70 7.00
C GLU A 203 -20.52 2.26 6.93
N ASN A 204 -19.81 1.93 5.87
CA ASN A 204 -19.29 0.59 5.62
C ASN A 204 -17.79 0.42 5.95
N TYR A 205 -17.21 1.32 6.76
CA TYR A 205 -15.80 1.24 7.15
C TYR A 205 -15.53 0.03 8.05
N ALA A 206 -14.53 -0.77 7.71
CA ALA A 206 -14.05 -1.88 8.52
C ALA A 206 -12.91 -1.41 9.42
N TYR A 207 -13.14 -1.42 10.73
CA TYR A 207 -12.12 -1.03 11.71
C TYR A 207 -11.13 -2.17 11.94
N GLY A 208 -9.84 -1.83 12.09
CA GLY A 208 -8.82 -2.73 12.59
C GLY A 208 -8.89 -2.83 14.12
N TYR A 209 -8.55 -4.01 14.63
CA TYR A 209 -8.50 -4.27 16.09
C TYR A 209 -7.23 -5.03 16.42
N VAL A 210 -6.71 -4.78 17.61
CA VAL A 210 -5.59 -5.51 18.21
C VAL A 210 -6.06 -6.26 19.45
N TYR A 211 -5.46 -7.42 19.70
CA TYR A 211 -5.78 -8.19 20.89
C TYR A 211 -4.94 -7.68 22.07
N ASP A 212 -5.61 -7.12 23.07
CA ASP A 212 -4.97 -6.73 24.33
C ASP A 212 -4.86 -7.96 25.25
N VAL A 213 -3.64 -8.38 25.51
CA VAL A 213 -3.35 -9.55 26.34
C VAL A 213 -3.66 -9.32 27.83
N HIS A 214 -3.75 -8.08 28.28
CA HIS A 214 -4.03 -7.75 29.68
C HIS A 214 -5.52 -7.78 29.99
N THR A 215 -6.34 -7.32 29.05
CA THR A 215 -7.81 -7.34 29.19
C THR A 215 -8.45 -8.55 28.53
N GLU A 216 -7.69 -9.34 27.78
CA GLU A 216 -8.15 -10.48 26.97
C GLU A 216 -9.27 -10.08 25.98
N GLN A 217 -9.19 -8.87 25.42
CA GLN A 217 -10.19 -8.32 24.51
C GLN A 217 -9.55 -7.74 23.24
N TYR A 218 -10.35 -7.67 22.19
CA TYR A 218 -10.00 -6.89 21.01
C TYR A 218 -10.39 -5.42 21.22
N VAL A 219 -9.41 -4.53 21.12
CA VAL A 219 -9.57 -3.08 21.29
C VAL A 219 -9.08 -2.33 20.04
N LEU A 220 -9.46 -1.07 19.90
CA LEU A 220 -8.88 -0.24 18.85
C LEU A 220 -7.39 -0.01 19.13
N PRO A 221 -6.54 0.01 18.10
CA PRO A 221 -5.11 0.25 18.29
C PRO A 221 -4.80 1.62 18.90
N ASP A 222 -5.73 2.57 18.78
CA ASP A 222 -5.68 3.90 19.39
C ASP A 222 -5.66 3.85 20.92
N ASP A 223 -6.20 2.78 21.51
CA ASP A 223 -6.37 2.61 22.96
C ASP A 223 -5.15 1.96 23.65
N LEU A 224 -4.16 1.47 22.87
CA LEU A 224 -2.95 0.84 23.39
C LEU A 224 -1.70 1.67 23.10
N GLU A 225 -0.83 1.82 24.10
CA GLU A 225 0.41 2.58 23.95
C GLU A 225 1.35 1.98 22.87
N GLU A 226 1.42 0.64 22.79
CA GLU A 226 2.28 -0.08 21.84
C GLU A 226 1.87 0.12 20.38
N THR A 227 0.61 0.45 20.14
CA THR A 227 0.06 0.69 18.79
C THR A 227 -0.35 2.14 18.52
N LYS A 228 -0.11 3.05 19.46
CA LYS A 228 -0.49 4.46 19.38
C LYS A 228 0.14 5.19 18.17
N TYR A 229 1.18 4.62 17.59
CA TYR A 229 1.76 5.15 16.35
C TYR A 229 0.74 5.25 15.20
N VAL A 230 -0.33 4.46 15.21
CA VAL A 230 -1.42 4.59 14.24
C VAL A 230 -2.07 5.99 14.26
N SER A 231 -2.02 6.67 15.41
CA SER A 231 -2.60 8.00 15.57
C SER A 231 -1.68 9.10 15.05
N TYR A 232 -0.43 9.12 15.51
CA TYR A 232 0.48 10.20 15.11
C TYR A 232 1.10 10.02 13.72
N LEU A 233 1.01 8.84 13.11
CA LEU A 233 1.44 8.60 11.73
C LEU A 233 0.28 8.63 10.71
N ASP A 234 -0.95 8.90 11.14
CA ASP A 234 -2.16 8.80 10.30
C ASP A 234 -2.16 9.76 9.10
N GLY A 235 -1.41 10.86 9.14
CA GLY A 235 -1.38 11.82 8.02
C GLY A 235 -0.42 11.45 6.88
N ILE A 236 0.35 10.36 7.02
CA ILE A 236 1.36 9.96 6.05
C ILE A 236 0.72 9.17 4.91
N GLN A 237 1.09 9.48 3.67
CA GLN A 237 0.51 8.93 2.46
C GLN A 237 1.58 8.37 1.52
N GLY A 238 1.18 7.43 0.66
CA GLY A 238 2.04 6.84 -0.36
C GLY A 238 2.51 5.43 -0.03
N ASP A 239 2.89 5.17 1.20
CA ASP A 239 3.28 3.85 1.69
C ASP A 239 2.11 3.03 2.24
N GLY A 240 1.03 3.72 2.61
CA GLY A 240 -0.24 3.21 3.14
C GLY A 240 -1.41 4.12 2.75
N THR A 241 -2.53 4.03 3.47
CA THR A 241 -3.70 4.93 3.43
C THR A 241 -4.61 4.88 2.19
N VAL A 242 -4.36 4.04 1.20
CA VAL A 242 -5.42 3.69 0.24
C VAL A 242 -6.44 2.83 0.98
N ASN A 243 -7.69 3.22 0.87
CA ASN A 243 -8.83 2.47 1.38
C ASN A 243 -9.66 1.97 0.19
N SER A 244 -10.07 0.70 0.20
CA SER A 244 -10.76 0.08 -0.92
C SER A 244 -11.67 -1.07 -0.49
N THR A 245 -12.47 -1.57 -1.43
CA THR A 245 -13.30 -2.77 -1.30
C THR A 245 -12.71 -3.92 -2.10
N ILE A 246 -13.11 -5.16 -1.80
CA ILE A 246 -12.67 -6.33 -2.59
C ILE A 246 -13.09 -6.24 -4.05
N HIS A 247 -14.22 -5.59 -4.34
CA HIS A 247 -14.70 -5.42 -5.73
C HIS A 247 -13.83 -4.39 -6.48
N ASP A 248 -13.52 -3.25 -5.86
CA ASP A 248 -12.64 -2.24 -6.47
C ASP A 248 -11.24 -2.81 -6.71
N LEU A 249 -10.71 -3.63 -5.79
CA LEU A 249 -9.45 -4.35 -5.99
C LEU A 249 -9.50 -5.35 -7.15
N TYR A 250 -10.65 -6.00 -7.37
CA TYR A 250 -10.85 -6.84 -8.54
C TYR A 250 -10.84 -6.00 -9.84
N LEU A 251 -11.48 -4.84 -9.86
CA LEU A 251 -11.42 -3.92 -11.02
C LEU A 251 -9.99 -3.47 -11.29
N PHE A 252 -9.23 -3.17 -10.24
CA PHE A 252 -7.81 -2.84 -10.33
C PHE A 252 -7.00 -3.99 -10.93
N ASP A 253 -7.16 -5.21 -10.43
CA ASP A 253 -6.52 -6.41 -10.99
C ASP A 253 -6.83 -6.57 -12.48
N GLN A 254 -8.10 -6.47 -12.88
CA GLN A 254 -8.50 -6.60 -14.28
C GLN A 254 -7.89 -5.50 -15.17
N ALA A 255 -7.75 -4.28 -14.67
CA ALA A 255 -7.13 -3.19 -15.40
C ALA A 255 -5.64 -3.44 -15.71
N LEU A 256 -4.93 -4.20 -14.89
CA LEU A 256 -3.52 -4.55 -15.12
C LEU A 256 -3.31 -5.43 -16.37
N TYR A 257 -4.33 -6.12 -16.84
CA TYR A 257 -4.30 -6.90 -18.10
C TYR A 257 -4.59 -6.05 -19.34
N THR A 258 -4.89 -4.76 -19.15
CA THR A 258 -5.18 -3.80 -20.22
C THR A 258 -4.17 -2.65 -20.20
N ASP A 259 -4.20 -1.77 -21.19
CA ASP A 259 -3.37 -0.54 -21.22
C ASP A 259 -4.09 0.68 -20.61
N CYS A 260 -5.13 0.46 -19.83
CA CYS A 260 -5.94 1.53 -19.24
C CYS A 260 -5.13 2.40 -18.24
N LEU A 261 -4.32 1.79 -17.40
CA LEU A 261 -3.52 2.50 -16.39
C LEU A 261 -2.11 2.80 -16.88
N ILE A 262 -1.40 1.79 -17.37
CA ILE A 262 -0.04 1.89 -17.90
C ILE A 262 0.11 0.98 -19.12
N ASN A 263 0.98 1.36 -20.05
CA ASN A 263 1.27 0.58 -21.26
C ASN A 263 2.13 -0.66 -20.97
N GLN A 264 2.32 -1.48 -22.01
CA GLN A 264 3.06 -2.74 -21.89
C GLN A 264 4.51 -2.53 -21.42
N VAL A 265 5.20 -1.49 -21.86
CA VAL A 265 6.59 -1.18 -21.45
C VAL A 265 6.66 -0.90 -19.95
N SER A 266 5.73 -0.09 -19.43
CA SER A 266 5.65 0.21 -18.00
C SER A 266 5.25 -1.01 -17.17
N LYS A 267 4.40 -1.92 -17.69
CA LYS A 267 4.07 -3.19 -17.04
C LYS A 267 5.28 -4.12 -16.96
N GLU A 268 6.04 -4.25 -18.04
CA GLU A 268 7.28 -5.04 -18.04
C GLU A 268 8.27 -4.52 -17.01
N LEU A 269 8.42 -3.20 -16.90
CA LEU A 269 9.24 -2.59 -15.86
C LEU A 269 8.69 -2.89 -14.45
N ALA A 270 7.38 -2.72 -14.24
CA ALA A 270 6.74 -2.95 -12.95
C ALA A 270 6.93 -4.38 -12.45
N PHE A 271 6.87 -5.35 -13.36
CA PHE A 271 6.91 -6.79 -13.04
C PHE A 271 8.27 -7.45 -13.32
N THR A 272 9.33 -6.65 -13.50
CA THR A 272 10.71 -7.13 -13.59
C THR A 272 11.37 -7.05 -12.21
N PRO A 273 11.98 -8.16 -11.72
CA PRO A 273 12.75 -8.15 -10.49
C PRO A 273 13.89 -7.12 -10.55
N ALA A 274 14.04 -6.32 -9.50
CA ALA A 274 15.15 -5.38 -9.40
C ALA A 274 16.48 -6.13 -9.29
N SER A 275 17.55 -5.50 -9.77
CA SER A 275 18.92 -6.03 -9.67
C SER A 275 19.80 -5.10 -8.85
N LEU A 276 20.56 -5.66 -7.92
CA LEU A 276 21.56 -4.95 -7.17
C LEU A 276 22.85 -4.75 -7.99
N LYS A 277 23.71 -3.84 -7.56
CA LYS A 277 25.00 -3.57 -8.21
C LYS A 277 25.95 -4.77 -8.25
N ASN A 278 25.78 -5.72 -7.33
CA ASN A 278 26.54 -6.97 -7.31
C ASN A 278 25.97 -8.05 -8.26
N GLY A 279 24.86 -7.76 -8.97
CA GLY A 279 24.18 -8.67 -9.88
C GLY A 279 23.13 -9.58 -9.22
N GLU A 280 22.91 -9.49 -7.91
CA GLU A 280 21.82 -10.22 -7.26
C GLU A 280 20.46 -9.66 -7.67
N SER A 281 19.51 -10.57 -7.93
CA SER A 281 18.12 -10.22 -8.23
C SER A 281 17.29 -10.23 -6.96
N VAL A 282 16.42 -9.23 -6.81
CA VAL A 282 15.50 -9.08 -5.69
C VAL A 282 14.09 -9.48 -6.12
N ALA A 283 13.38 -10.23 -5.31
CA ALA A 283 12.01 -10.68 -5.61
C ALA A 283 10.98 -9.52 -5.44
N TYR A 284 11.33 -8.34 -5.94
CA TYR A 284 10.50 -7.14 -5.89
C TYR A 284 10.74 -6.28 -7.16
N GLY A 285 9.66 -5.83 -7.77
CA GLY A 285 9.69 -4.90 -8.90
C GLY A 285 9.28 -3.48 -8.47
N CYS A 286 8.70 -2.70 -9.37
CA CYS A 286 8.22 -1.36 -9.02
C CYS A 286 6.87 -1.45 -8.28
N GLY A 287 6.89 -1.65 -6.97
CA GLY A 287 5.69 -1.73 -6.14
C GLY A 287 5.08 -3.12 -5.98
N TRP A 288 5.74 -4.17 -6.45
CA TRP A 288 5.18 -5.51 -6.48
C TRP A 288 6.16 -6.56 -5.96
N VAL A 289 5.66 -7.45 -5.12
CA VAL A 289 6.35 -8.70 -4.75
C VAL A 289 6.21 -9.68 -5.91
N LEU A 290 7.33 -10.23 -6.36
CA LEU A 290 7.42 -11.15 -7.49
C LEU A 290 7.93 -12.50 -7.01
N ARG A 291 7.17 -13.57 -7.28
CA ARG A 291 7.56 -14.93 -6.88
C ARG A 291 7.31 -15.89 -8.04
N ASP A 292 8.32 -16.66 -8.40
CA ASP A 292 8.16 -17.73 -9.35
C ASP A 292 7.92 -19.07 -8.63
N ARG A 293 6.86 -19.78 -9.01
CA ARG A 293 6.47 -21.08 -8.47
C ARG A 293 6.40 -22.08 -9.61
N PRO A 294 7.22 -23.14 -9.59
CA PRO A 294 7.27 -24.11 -10.70
C PRO A 294 5.91 -24.69 -11.09
N GLU A 295 5.03 -24.88 -10.10
CA GLU A 295 3.74 -25.56 -10.30
C GLU A 295 2.63 -24.64 -10.84
N ILE A 296 2.74 -23.34 -10.62
CA ILE A 296 1.66 -22.37 -10.93
C ILE A 296 2.12 -21.13 -11.71
N GLY A 297 3.44 -21.01 -11.99
CA GLY A 297 4.02 -19.88 -12.72
C GLY A 297 4.35 -18.68 -11.82
N ARG A 298 4.41 -17.52 -12.43
CA ARG A 298 4.73 -16.27 -11.74
C ARG A 298 3.54 -15.76 -10.93
N ILE A 299 3.80 -15.42 -9.68
CA ILE A 299 2.88 -14.73 -8.79
C ILE A 299 3.35 -13.28 -8.67
N VAL A 300 2.44 -12.35 -8.95
CA VAL A 300 2.61 -10.92 -8.75
C VAL A 300 1.61 -10.47 -7.70
N GLY A 301 2.04 -9.77 -6.67
CA GLY A 301 1.13 -9.33 -5.62
C GLY A 301 1.79 -8.41 -4.61
N HIS A 302 1.01 -7.93 -3.69
CA HIS A 302 1.46 -7.21 -2.50
C HIS A 302 0.52 -7.52 -1.33
N SER A 303 1.03 -7.47 -0.13
CA SER A 303 0.23 -7.55 1.11
C SER A 303 0.28 -6.23 1.85
N GLY A 304 -0.66 -6.04 2.76
CA GLY A 304 -0.66 -4.92 3.69
C GLY A 304 -0.87 -5.40 5.12
N GLY A 305 -0.26 -4.73 6.08
CA GLY A 305 -0.44 -4.94 7.50
C GLY A 305 -0.33 -3.62 8.24
N TRP A 306 -1.39 -3.30 8.96
CA TRP A 306 -1.49 -2.12 9.81
C TRP A 306 -2.51 -2.44 10.91
N PRO A 307 -2.31 -1.99 12.14
CA PRO A 307 -3.27 -2.30 13.21
C PRO A 307 -4.67 -1.71 13.03
N GLY A 308 -4.82 -0.67 12.19
CA GLY A 308 -6.15 -0.10 11.86
C GLY A 308 -6.26 1.40 11.95
#